data_508966c85ad9b99f9f79aba1c06942ee
#
_entry.id   508966c85ad9b99f9f79aba1c06942ee
#
_cell.length_a   1.000
_cell.length_b   1.000
_cell.length_c   1.000
_cell.angle_alpha   90.00
_cell.angle_beta   90.00
_cell.angle_gamma   90.00
#
_symmetry.space_group_name_H-M   'P 1'
#
loop_
_entity.id
_entity.type
_entity.pdbx_description
1 polymer ?
#
loop_
_entity_poly.entity_id
_entity_poly.type
_entity_poly.pdbx_seq_one_letter_code
_entity_poly.pdbx_strand_id
1 'polypeptide(L)'
;MFHAGVPCVSFPAEDSMTETQPRVLISEEEIESKIDELAEQISADYSGVDELIMVGVLKGSFIFLADLARRLTIPRSIDFMALSTYANGTHTDGAVRMIMDLRRNIAGKHVLVVEDIVDTGYTLSYLLRNLAARQPASLKTAVLVHKPDRRKVHAQMDYLGFEIPDVWVVGFGLDWAEKFRTLPYIGVVEPEE
;
A
#
# COMPACT_ATOMS: atom_id res chain seq x y z
N MET A 1 37.09 30.59 6.15
CA MET A 1 35.68 30.31 5.94
C MET A 1 35.53 29.70 4.56
N PHE A 2 35.66 28.36 4.45
CA PHE A 2 35.62 27.64 3.17
C PHE A 2 34.34 26.82 3.10
N HIS A 3 33.44 27.20 2.20
CA HIS A 3 32.33 26.34 1.82
C HIS A 3 32.86 25.30 0.81
N ALA A 4 33.03 24.07 1.27
CA ALA A 4 33.29 22.96 0.37
C ALA A 4 31.94 22.60 -0.31
N GLY A 5 31.88 22.88 -1.62
CA GLY A 5 30.76 22.44 -2.45
C GLY A 5 30.71 20.91 -2.50
N VAL A 6 29.55 20.35 -2.24
CA VAL A 6 29.28 18.90 -2.42
C VAL A 6 29.41 18.62 -3.93
N PRO A 7 30.25 17.67 -4.36
CA PRO A 7 30.37 17.33 -5.76
C PRO A 7 29.05 16.76 -6.29
N CYS A 8 28.54 17.37 -7.37
CA CYS A 8 27.40 16.81 -8.11
C CYS A 8 27.84 15.49 -8.76
N VAL A 9 27.28 14.37 -8.30
CA VAL A 9 27.53 13.07 -8.92
C VAL A 9 26.71 13.02 -10.20
N SER A 10 27.38 13.10 -11.36
CA SER A 10 26.75 12.85 -12.65
C SER A 10 26.60 11.34 -12.83
N PHE A 11 25.37 10.86 -12.88
CA PHE A 11 25.06 9.49 -13.29
C PHE A 11 25.22 9.39 -14.81
N PRO A 12 25.80 8.30 -15.34
CA PRO A 12 25.84 8.09 -16.79
C PRO A 12 24.40 7.97 -17.31
N ALA A 13 24.17 8.56 -18.49
CA ALA A 13 22.90 8.41 -19.20
C ALA A 13 22.68 6.90 -19.49
N GLU A 14 21.66 6.33 -18.91
CA GLU A 14 21.29 4.94 -19.15
C GLU A 14 20.84 4.75 -20.61
N ASP A 15 21.26 3.62 -21.18
CA ASP A 15 20.85 3.14 -22.49
C ASP A 15 19.34 3.21 -22.63
N SER A 16 18.90 3.78 -23.74
CA SER A 16 17.50 3.92 -24.12
C SER A 16 16.86 2.55 -24.40
N MET A 17 16.47 1.85 -23.35
CA MET A 17 15.43 0.82 -23.49
C MET A 17 14.10 1.56 -23.64
N THR A 18 13.48 1.47 -24.79
CA THR A 18 12.09 1.89 -25.01
C THR A 18 11.14 0.99 -24.23
N GLU A 19 11.15 1.08 -22.91
CA GLU A 19 10.06 0.54 -22.10
C GLU A 19 8.85 1.42 -22.40
N THR A 20 7.86 0.83 -23.07
CA THR A 20 6.58 1.50 -23.33
C THR A 20 6.03 1.98 -22.00
N GLN A 21 5.88 3.29 -21.84
CA GLN A 21 5.34 3.84 -20.58
C GLN A 21 3.94 3.27 -20.33
N PRO A 22 3.65 2.80 -19.11
CA PRO A 22 2.33 2.29 -18.76
C PRO A 22 1.25 3.33 -19.05
N ARG A 23 0.16 2.90 -19.71
CA ARG A 23 -0.99 3.76 -19.99
C ARG A 23 -1.66 4.16 -18.67
N VAL A 24 -1.80 5.45 -18.43
CA VAL A 24 -2.43 5.98 -17.21
C VAL A 24 -3.86 5.46 -17.07
N LEU A 25 -4.15 4.87 -15.92
CA LEU A 25 -5.47 4.43 -15.48
C LEU A 25 -6.07 5.38 -14.45
N ILE A 26 -5.26 5.80 -13.47
CA ILE A 26 -5.61 6.78 -12.44
C ILE A 26 -4.46 7.78 -12.40
N SER A 27 -4.74 9.05 -12.60
CA SER A 27 -3.75 10.12 -12.64
C SER A 27 -3.20 10.46 -11.25
N GLU A 28 -2.08 11.16 -11.20
CA GLU A 28 -1.49 11.66 -9.96
C GLU A 28 -2.47 12.55 -9.20
N GLU A 29 -3.14 13.46 -9.89
CA GLU A 29 -4.11 14.40 -9.30
C GLU A 29 -5.33 13.68 -8.69
N GLU A 30 -5.82 12.63 -9.37
CA GLU A 30 -6.92 11.80 -8.85
C GLU A 30 -6.50 11.06 -7.57
N ILE A 31 -5.26 10.52 -7.55
CA ILE A 31 -4.70 9.84 -6.37
C ILE A 31 -4.56 10.82 -5.21
N GLU A 32 -3.96 11.99 -5.45
CA GLU A 32 -3.77 13.01 -4.42
C GLU A 32 -5.10 13.46 -3.79
N SER A 33 -6.08 13.78 -4.64
CA SER A 33 -7.42 14.17 -4.19
C SER A 33 -8.09 13.05 -3.35
N LYS A 34 -7.95 11.80 -3.77
CA LYS A 34 -8.51 10.66 -3.03
C LYS A 34 -7.82 10.45 -1.69
N ILE A 35 -6.50 10.62 -1.62
CA ILE A 35 -5.76 10.49 -0.36
C ILE A 35 -6.15 11.61 0.61
N ASP A 36 -6.39 12.83 0.13
CA ASP A 36 -6.89 13.93 0.94
C ASP A 36 -8.27 13.61 1.55
N GLU A 37 -9.20 13.10 0.72
CA GLU A 37 -10.53 12.64 1.18
C GLU A 37 -10.41 11.54 2.27
N LEU A 38 -9.57 10.52 2.03
CA LEU A 38 -9.36 9.44 2.99
C LEU A 38 -8.72 9.96 4.29
N ALA A 39 -7.78 10.88 4.20
CA ALA A 39 -7.12 11.46 5.37
C ALA A 39 -8.08 12.28 6.22
N GLU A 40 -9.01 13.03 5.61
CA GLU A 40 -10.07 13.74 6.32
C GLU A 40 -11.01 12.78 7.05
N GLN A 41 -11.47 11.71 6.38
CA GLN A 41 -12.34 10.69 6.99
C GLN A 41 -11.65 9.99 8.16
N ILE A 42 -10.41 9.55 7.98
CA ILE A 42 -9.64 8.86 9.02
C ILE A 42 -9.38 9.81 10.20
N SER A 43 -9.00 11.06 9.93
CA SER A 43 -8.76 12.05 10.98
C SER A 43 -10.02 12.36 11.79
N ALA A 44 -11.18 12.39 11.16
CA ALA A 44 -12.47 12.59 11.85
C ALA A 44 -12.83 11.36 12.71
N ASP A 45 -12.72 10.14 12.16
CA ASP A 45 -13.04 8.90 12.85
C ASP A 45 -12.16 8.61 14.07
N TYR A 46 -10.92 9.05 14.01
CA TYR A 46 -9.92 8.89 15.09
C TYR A 46 -9.66 10.18 15.86
N SER A 47 -10.58 11.15 15.78
CA SER A 47 -10.49 12.38 16.56
C SER A 47 -10.50 12.07 18.06
N GLY A 48 -9.51 12.59 18.80
CA GLY A 48 -9.40 12.42 20.24
C GLY A 48 -8.74 11.11 20.72
N VAL A 49 -8.24 10.26 19.81
CA VAL A 49 -7.40 9.12 20.20
C VAL A 49 -5.98 9.59 20.53
N ASP A 50 -5.34 8.93 21.50
CA ASP A 50 -3.97 9.27 21.91
C ASP A 50 -2.96 8.99 20.79
N GLU A 51 -3.13 7.89 20.05
CA GLU A 51 -2.25 7.47 18.96
C GLU A 51 -2.97 6.49 18.02
N LEU A 52 -2.84 6.69 16.70
CA LEU A 52 -3.18 5.72 15.66
C LEU A 52 -1.90 5.03 15.18
N ILE A 53 -1.84 3.70 15.28
CA ILE A 53 -0.75 2.91 14.72
C ILE A 53 -1.09 2.58 13.26
N MET A 54 -0.37 3.16 12.32
CA MET A 54 -0.48 2.84 10.90
C MET A 54 0.47 1.70 10.56
N VAL A 55 -0.06 0.63 9.99
CA VAL A 55 0.69 -0.58 9.63
C VAL A 55 0.72 -0.72 8.13
N GLY A 56 1.85 -0.39 7.51
CA GLY A 56 2.05 -0.58 6.07
C GLY A 56 2.43 -2.01 5.73
N VAL A 57 1.80 -2.56 4.70
CA VAL A 57 2.14 -3.89 4.18
C VAL A 57 3.16 -3.76 3.06
N LEU A 58 4.40 -4.18 3.33
CA LEU A 58 5.50 -4.08 2.39
C LEU A 58 5.37 -5.12 1.26
N LYS A 59 5.80 -4.78 0.00
CA LYS A 59 6.49 -3.51 -0.36
C LYS A 59 5.52 -2.44 -0.89
N GLY A 60 4.43 -2.81 -1.57
CA GLY A 60 3.64 -1.91 -2.41
C GLY A 60 3.04 -0.72 -1.68
N SER A 61 2.62 -0.87 -0.43
CA SER A 61 1.92 0.19 0.30
C SER A 61 2.79 1.40 0.70
N PHE A 62 4.13 1.36 0.49
CA PHE A 62 5.04 2.34 1.11
C PHE A 62 4.79 3.79 0.68
N ILE A 63 4.44 4.03 -0.59
CA ILE A 63 4.12 5.37 -1.10
C ILE A 63 2.79 5.83 -0.54
N PHE A 64 1.74 5.01 -0.68
CA PHE A 64 0.42 5.33 -0.16
C PHE A 64 0.43 5.61 1.35
N LEU A 65 1.12 4.76 2.12
CA LEU A 65 1.30 4.97 3.57
C LEU A 65 1.97 6.32 3.87
N ALA A 66 3.05 6.66 3.16
CA ALA A 66 3.78 7.88 3.39
C ALA A 66 2.92 9.12 3.07
N ASP A 67 2.18 9.08 1.96
CA ASP A 67 1.34 10.17 1.53
C ASP A 67 0.11 10.36 2.43
N LEU A 68 -0.55 9.26 2.81
CA LEU A 68 -1.66 9.28 3.76
C LEU A 68 -1.20 9.79 5.13
N ALA A 69 -0.08 9.26 5.65
CA ALA A 69 0.42 9.64 6.97
C ALA A 69 0.74 11.13 7.08
N ARG A 70 1.26 11.76 6.02
CA ARG A 70 1.56 13.20 5.99
C ARG A 70 0.31 14.08 6.03
N ARG A 71 -0.82 13.58 5.57
CA ARG A 71 -2.10 14.31 5.47
C ARG A 71 -2.98 14.16 6.72
N LEU A 72 -2.78 13.13 7.53
CA LEU A 72 -3.53 12.97 8.78
C LEU A 72 -3.22 14.10 9.77
N THR A 73 -4.26 14.57 10.48
CA THR A 73 -4.14 15.63 11.49
C THR A 73 -4.12 15.12 12.93
N ILE A 74 -4.17 13.81 13.13
CA ILE A 74 -4.18 13.12 14.42
C ILE A 74 -2.79 12.58 14.81
N PRO A 75 -2.51 12.32 16.12
CA PRO A 75 -1.28 11.65 16.53
C PRO A 75 -1.18 10.24 15.92
N ARG A 76 -0.03 9.92 15.34
CA ARG A 76 0.19 8.65 14.65
C ARG A 76 1.61 8.17 14.75
N SER A 77 1.78 6.86 14.67
CA SER A 77 3.07 6.20 14.47
C SER A 77 2.98 5.21 13.34
N ILE A 78 4.12 4.84 12.78
CA ILE A 78 4.22 3.94 11.63
C ILE A 78 4.98 2.69 12.04
N ASP A 79 4.45 1.53 11.64
CA ASP A 79 5.12 0.24 11.67
C ASP A 79 4.87 -0.49 10.35
N PHE A 80 5.58 -1.57 10.10
CA PHE A 80 5.50 -2.31 8.85
C PHE A 80 5.35 -3.80 9.11
N MET A 81 4.63 -4.46 8.21
CA MET A 81 4.60 -5.91 8.09
C MET A 81 4.97 -6.32 6.67
N ALA A 82 5.52 -7.52 6.52
CA ALA A 82 5.77 -8.09 5.21
C ALA A 82 5.20 -9.50 5.14
N LEU A 83 4.50 -9.76 4.06
CA LEU A 83 3.85 -11.03 3.77
C LEU A 83 4.33 -11.56 2.41
N SER A 84 4.35 -12.87 2.25
CA SER A 84 4.54 -13.51 0.95
C SER A 84 3.42 -14.49 0.69
N THR A 85 2.96 -14.53 -0.54
CA THR A 85 2.04 -15.56 -1.02
C THR A 85 2.88 -16.67 -1.67
N TYR A 86 2.69 -17.91 -1.23
CA TYR A 86 3.30 -19.07 -1.87
C TYR A 86 2.38 -19.59 -2.96
N ALA A 87 2.89 -19.64 -4.19
CA ALA A 87 2.33 -20.47 -5.24
C ALA A 87 3.09 -21.81 -5.23
N ASN A 88 2.54 -22.82 -4.57
CA ASN A 88 3.06 -24.18 -4.68
C ASN A 88 2.46 -24.83 -5.94
N GLY A 89 3.20 -24.80 -7.06
CA GLY A 89 2.79 -25.44 -8.30
C GLY A 89 1.59 -24.78 -8.98
N THR A 90 0.78 -25.57 -9.69
CA THR A 90 -0.35 -25.12 -10.52
C THR A 90 -1.61 -24.71 -9.74
N HIS A 91 -1.61 -24.79 -8.40
CA HIS A 91 -2.71 -24.35 -7.55
C HIS A 91 -2.24 -23.25 -6.58
N THR A 92 -2.85 -22.07 -6.69
CA THR A 92 -2.71 -20.98 -5.73
C THR A 92 -3.61 -21.27 -4.52
N ASP A 93 -3.13 -22.05 -3.57
CA ASP A 93 -3.91 -22.42 -2.36
C ASP A 93 -4.06 -21.25 -1.36
N GLY A 94 -3.66 -20.05 -1.75
CA GLY A 94 -3.80 -18.85 -0.91
C GLY A 94 -2.97 -18.91 0.39
N ALA A 95 -1.94 -19.75 0.45
CA ALA A 95 -1.08 -19.83 1.62
C ALA A 95 -0.27 -18.54 1.77
N VAL A 96 -0.60 -17.77 2.80
CA VAL A 96 0.08 -16.52 3.15
C VAL A 96 1.03 -16.80 4.30
N ARG A 97 2.28 -16.35 4.16
CA ARG A 97 3.31 -16.44 5.20
C ARG A 97 3.73 -15.05 5.64
N MET A 98 3.82 -14.84 6.95
CA MET A 98 4.40 -13.64 7.53
C MET A 98 5.94 -13.72 7.43
N ILE A 99 6.56 -12.70 6.83
CA ILE A 99 8.01 -12.55 6.68
C ILE A 99 8.56 -11.58 7.73
N MET A 100 7.82 -10.50 7.99
CA MET A 100 8.16 -9.52 9.01
C MET A 100 6.92 -9.15 9.80
N ASP A 101 7.03 -9.16 11.12
CA ASP A 101 5.96 -8.82 12.06
C ASP A 101 6.20 -7.46 12.71
N LEU A 102 5.16 -6.93 13.36
CA LEU A 102 5.20 -5.68 14.12
C LEU A 102 6.27 -5.74 15.22
N ARG A 103 6.93 -4.62 15.44
CA ARG A 103 7.93 -4.48 16.51
C ARG A 103 7.34 -4.17 17.87
N ARG A 104 6.07 -3.75 17.91
CA ARG A 104 5.39 -3.29 19.13
C ARG A 104 4.12 -4.07 19.43
N ASN A 105 3.75 -4.11 20.71
CA ASN A 105 2.46 -4.65 21.13
C ASN A 105 1.33 -3.68 20.74
N ILE A 106 0.27 -4.20 20.13
CA ILE A 106 -0.91 -3.45 19.67
C ILE A 106 -2.15 -3.70 20.53
N ALA A 107 -2.05 -4.50 21.60
CA ALA A 107 -3.19 -4.76 22.49
C ALA A 107 -3.73 -3.45 23.08
N GLY A 108 -5.03 -3.22 22.94
CA GLY A 108 -5.71 -2.00 23.37
C GLY A 108 -5.34 -0.74 22.59
N LYS A 109 -4.64 -0.83 21.46
CA LYS A 109 -4.27 0.30 20.60
C LYS A 109 -5.18 0.39 19.38
N HIS A 110 -5.32 1.59 18.81
CA HIS A 110 -6.00 1.79 17.54
C HIS A 110 -5.03 1.49 16.38
N VAL A 111 -5.45 0.62 15.46
CA VAL A 111 -4.62 0.14 14.34
C VAL A 111 -5.31 0.39 13.02
N LEU A 112 -4.58 0.97 12.08
CA LEU A 112 -4.97 1.15 10.69
C LEU A 112 -3.99 0.39 9.80
N VAL A 113 -4.46 -0.67 9.14
CA VAL A 113 -3.70 -1.38 8.11
C VAL A 113 -3.78 -0.60 6.81
N VAL A 114 -2.64 -0.37 6.17
CA VAL A 114 -2.54 0.35 4.90
C VAL A 114 -2.00 -0.60 3.84
N GLU A 115 -2.80 -0.82 2.80
CA GLU A 115 -2.54 -1.75 1.70
C GLU A 115 -2.63 -1.01 0.36
N ASP A 116 -1.75 -1.35 -0.57
CA ASP A 116 -1.74 -0.78 -1.92
C ASP A 116 -2.87 -1.36 -2.78
N ILE A 117 -3.04 -2.68 -2.79
CA ILE A 117 -4.04 -3.35 -3.61
C ILE A 117 -4.67 -4.55 -2.90
N VAL A 118 -5.98 -4.69 -3.03
CA VAL A 118 -6.71 -5.91 -2.69
C VAL A 118 -7.20 -6.57 -3.99
N ASP A 119 -6.57 -7.69 -4.32
CA ASP A 119 -6.93 -8.56 -5.44
C ASP A 119 -7.88 -9.66 -4.96
N THR A 120 -7.37 -10.84 -4.60
CA THR A 120 -8.19 -11.97 -4.15
C THR A 120 -8.73 -11.84 -2.72
N GLY A 121 -8.14 -10.99 -1.92
CA GLY A 121 -8.47 -10.76 -0.52
C GLY A 121 -7.80 -11.71 0.49
N TYR A 122 -7.09 -12.75 0.04
CA TYR A 122 -6.45 -13.72 0.96
C TYR A 122 -5.44 -13.06 1.89
N THR A 123 -4.56 -12.21 1.37
CA THR A 123 -3.51 -11.51 2.13
C THR A 123 -4.13 -10.65 3.22
N LEU A 124 -5.05 -9.77 2.85
CA LEU A 124 -5.70 -8.86 3.80
C LEU A 124 -6.51 -9.62 4.85
N SER A 125 -7.30 -10.64 4.45
CA SER A 125 -8.07 -11.48 5.37
C SER A 125 -7.17 -12.23 6.38
N TYR A 126 -6.05 -12.78 5.92
CA TYR A 126 -5.05 -13.42 6.80
C TYR A 126 -4.47 -12.42 7.80
N LEU A 127 -4.06 -11.25 7.32
CA LEU A 127 -3.46 -10.19 8.13
C LEU A 127 -4.43 -9.71 9.21
N LEU A 128 -5.67 -9.39 8.84
CA LEU A 128 -6.68 -8.92 9.79
C LEU A 128 -6.98 -9.93 10.88
N ARG A 129 -7.06 -11.23 10.56
CA ARG A 129 -7.25 -12.28 11.58
C ARG A 129 -6.07 -12.34 12.55
N ASN A 130 -4.84 -12.23 12.05
CA ASN A 130 -3.63 -12.22 12.90
C ASN A 130 -3.58 -11.01 13.82
N LEU A 131 -3.92 -9.82 13.32
CA LEU A 131 -3.91 -8.60 14.10
C LEU A 131 -5.08 -8.56 15.10
N ALA A 132 -6.27 -9.01 14.72
CA ALA A 132 -7.44 -9.08 15.62
C ALA A 132 -7.20 -9.99 16.82
N ALA A 133 -6.46 -11.10 16.64
CA ALA A 133 -6.08 -12.01 17.73
C ALA A 133 -5.21 -11.33 18.81
N ARG A 134 -4.59 -10.19 18.49
CA ARG A 134 -3.77 -9.39 19.43
C ARG A 134 -4.58 -8.35 20.21
N GLN A 135 -5.91 -8.36 20.05
CA GLN A 135 -6.87 -7.54 20.80
C GLN A 135 -6.60 -6.02 20.73
N PRO A 136 -6.47 -5.42 19.52
CA PRO A 136 -6.42 -3.97 19.39
C PRO A 136 -7.75 -3.34 19.86
N ALA A 137 -7.74 -2.06 20.26
CA ALA A 137 -8.95 -1.31 20.60
C ALA A 137 -9.84 -1.08 19.35
N SER A 138 -9.20 -0.86 18.20
CA SER A 138 -9.85 -0.89 16.90
C SER A 138 -8.87 -1.40 15.84
N LEU A 139 -9.40 -2.03 14.81
CA LEU A 139 -8.66 -2.51 13.65
C LEU A 139 -9.45 -2.14 12.40
N LYS A 140 -8.95 -1.17 11.64
CA LYS A 140 -9.51 -0.73 10.38
C LYS A 140 -8.49 -0.82 9.26
N THR A 141 -8.93 -0.68 8.02
CA THR A 141 -8.12 -0.81 6.82
C THR A 141 -8.27 0.40 5.91
N ALA A 142 -7.17 0.86 5.33
CA ALA A 142 -7.13 1.80 4.22
C ALA A 142 -6.49 1.09 3.02
N VAL A 143 -7.24 0.98 1.93
CA VAL A 143 -6.84 0.29 0.71
C VAL A 143 -6.86 1.28 -0.45
N LEU A 144 -5.75 1.39 -1.19
CA LEU A 144 -5.71 2.33 -2.31
C LEU A 144 -6.51 1.80 -3.50
N VAL A 145 -6.31 0.52 -3.86
CA VAL A 145 -6.94 -0.08 -5.04
C VAL A 145 -7.59 -1.42 -4.70
N HIS A 146 -8.78 -1.66 -5.24
CA HIS A 146 -9.51 -2.94 -5.13
C HIS A 146 -9.94 -3.44 -6.52
N LYS A 147 -9.76 -4.75 -6.76
CA LYS A 147 -10.27 -5.46 -7.93
C LYS A 147 -11.47 -6.32 -7.52
N PRO A 148 -12.71 -5.83 -7.64
CA PRO A 148 -13.90 -6.56 -7.17
C PRO A 148 -14.07 -7.91 -7.88
N ASP A 149 -13.78 -7.99 -9.20
CA ASP A 149 -13.95 -9.19 -10.02
C ASP A 149 -12.99 -10.34 -9.65
N ARG A 150 -11.86 -10.01 -9.01
CA ARG A 150 -10.86 -10.98 -8.56
C ARG A 150 -11.13 -11.52 -7.16
N ARG A 151 -12.03 -10.91 -6.43
CA ARG A 151 -12.26 -11.20 -5.02
C ARG A 151 -12.76 -12.62 -4.81
N LYS A 152 -12.03 -13.41 -4.02
CA LYS A 152 -12.37 -14.78 -3.61
C LYS A 152 -12.76 -14.89 -2.14
N VAL A 153 -12.20 -14.03 -1.31
CA VAL A 153 -12.46 -13.98 0.14
C VAL A 153 -12.90 -12.60 0.56
N HIS A 154 -13.83 -12.55 1.51
CA HIS A 154 -14.22 -11.29 2.12
C HIS A 154 -13.08 -10.78 3.01
N ALA A 155 -12.60 -9.57 2.74
CA ALA A 155 -11.78 -8.78 3.63
C ALA A 155 -12.47 -7.43 3.81
N GLN A 156 -12.56 -6.95 5.04
CA GLN A 156 -13.16 -5.66 5.32
C GLN A 156 -12.21 -4.56 4.82
N MET A 157 -12.78 -3.59 4.09
CA MET A 157 -12.11 -2.39 3.65
C MET A 157 -12.92 -1.21 4.18
N ASP A 158 -12.36 -0.49 5.18
CA ASP A 158 -13.07 0.60 5.86
C ASP A 158 -12.92 1.91 5.11
N TYR A 159 -11.75 2.14 4.50
CA TYR A 159 -11.42 3.29 3.69
C TYR A 159 -10.88 2.78 2.36
N LEU A 160 -11.64 2.98 1.30
CA LEU A 160 -11.30 2.51 -0.05
C LEU A 160 -11.05 3.68 -0.99
N GLY A 161 -9.91 3.65 -1.67
CA GLY A 161 -9.56 4.61 -2.70
C GLY A 161 -10.34 4.38 -3.99
N PHE A 162 -9.94 3.37 -4.76
CA PHE A 162 -10.48 3.13 -6.09
C PHE A 162 -10.86 1.67 -6.30
N GLU A 163 -11.94 1.45 -7.04
CA GLU A 163 -12.23 0.15 -7.65
C GLU A 163 -11.79 0.18 -9.11
N ILE A 164 -11.08 -0.87 -9.54
CA ILE A 164 -10.58 -1.00 -10.91
C ILE A 164 -10.96 -2.35 -11.51
N PRO A 165 -11.04 -2.46 -12.85
CA PRO A 165 -11.24 -3.73 -13.54
C PRO A 165 -10.04 -4.67 -13.34
N ASP A 166 -10.18 -5.93 -13.77
CA ASP A 166 -9.10 -6.92 -13.72
C ASP A 166 -8.06 -6.69 -14.82
N VAL A 167 -7.19 -5.73 -14.58
CA VAL A 167 -6.04 -5.39 -15.45
C VAL A 167 -4.76 -5.38 -14.63
N TRP A 168 -3.61 -5.60 -15.27
CA TRP A 168 -2.32 -5.48 -14.60
C TRP A 168 -1.97 -4.01 -14.39
N VAL A 169 -1.72 -3.63 -13.14
CA VAL A 169 -1.44 -2.25 -12.77
C VAL A 169 -0.09 -2.11 -12.10
N VAL A 170 0.55 -0.97 -12.33
CA VAL A 170 1.85 -0.56 -11.79
C VAL A 170 1.81 0.90 -11.39
N GLY A 171 2.79 1.33 -10.62
CA GLY A 171 2.93 2.71 -10.16
C GLY A 171 2.35 2.93 -8.78
N PHE A 172 2.71 4.03 -8.17
CA PHE A 172 2.33 4.42 -6.81
C PHE A 172 2.55 3.32 -5.76
N GLY A 173 3.69 2.61 -5.87
CA GLY A 173 4.08 1.48 -5.02
C GLY A 173 3.91 0.11 -5.68
N LEU A 174 2.92 -0.05 -6.58
CA LEU A 174 2.67 -1.26 -7.34
C LEU A 174 3.78 -1.52 -8.37
N ASP A 175 4.08 -2.78 -8.63
CA ASP A 175 5.16 -3.15 -9.54
C ASP A 175 4.82 -4.21 -10.56
N TRP A 176 5.65 -4.26 -11.59
CA TRP A 176 5.83 -5.38 -12.49
C TRP A 176 7.31 -5.80 -12.48
N ALA A 177 7.62 -6.97 -11.94
CA ALA A 177 8.99 -7.50 -11.81
C ALA A 177 9.97 -6.49 -11.16
N GLU A 178 9.56 -5.89 -10.04
CA GLU A 178 10.27 -4.85 -9.27
C GLU A 178 10.43 -3.50 -10.01
N LYS A 179 9.84 -3.31 -11.19
CA LYS A 179 9.87 -2.06 -11.94
C LYS A 179 8.61 -1.22 -11.69
N PHE A 180 8.64 0.05 -12.05
CA PHE A 180 7.55 1.02 -12.09
C PHE A 180 6.98 1.48 -10.73
N ARG A 181 7.46 1.01 -9.58
CA ARG A 181 6.90 1.39 -8.26
C ARG A 181 6.85 2.89 -8.02
N THR A 182 7.78 3.65 -8.61
CA THR A 182 7.95 5.08 -8.33
C THR A 182 7.20 6.01 -9.29
N LEU A 183 6.41 5.45 -10.22
CA LEU A 183 5.53 6.29 -11.04
C LEU A 183 4.51 7.00 -10.14
N PRO A 184 4.25 8.31 -10.37
CA PRO A 184 3.35 9.07 -9.52
C PRO A 184 1.86 8.77 -9.76
N TYR A 185 1.56 7.99 -10.78
CA TYR A 185 0.22 7.55 -11.20
C TYR A 185 0.08 6.03 -11.15
N ILE A 186 -1.12 5.52 -11.29
CA ILE A 186 -1.38 4.09 -11.53
C ILE A 186 -1.60 3.89 -13.03
N GLY A 187 -0.76 3.04 -13.62
CA GLY A 187 -0.81 2.72 -15.05
C GLY A 187 -1.11 1.25 -15.30
N VAL A 188 -1.65 0.96 -16.49
CA VAL A 188 -1.87 -0.41 -16.98
C VAL A 188 -0.66 -0.87 -17.79
N VAL A 189 -0.21 -2.08 -17.52
CA VAL A 189 0.75 -2.81 -18.35
C VAL A 189 0.06 -3.98 -19.02
N GLU A 190 0.36 -4.17 -20.30
CA GLU A 190 -0.06 -5.36 -21.03
C GLU A 190 1.12 -6.34 -21.02
N PRO A 191 0.95 -7.56 -20.46
CA PRO A 191 1.98 -8.58 -20.57
C PRO A 191 2.27 -8.85 -22.04
N GLU A 192 3.54 -8.79 -22.45
CA GLU A 192 3.94 -9.32 -23.76
C GLU A 192 3.63 -10.82 -23.79
N GLU A 193 2.94 -11.26 -24.84
CA GLU A 193 2.59 -12.68 -25.08
C GLU A 193 3.83 -13.57 -25.30
#